data_44a232e9b4ed49c09f21f634ca8a5bc1
#
_entry.id   44a232e9b4ed49c09f21f634ca8a5bc1
#
_cell.length_a   1.000
_cell.length_b   1.000
_cell.length_c   1.000
_cell.angle_alpha   90.00
_cell.angle_beta   90.00
_cell.angle_gamma   90.00
#
_symmetry.space_group_name_H-M   'P 1'
#
loop_
_entity.id
_entity.type
_entity.pdbx_description
1 polymer ?
#
loop_
_entity_poly.entity_id
_entity_poly.type
_entity_poly.pdbx_seq_one_letter_code
_entity_poly.pdbx_strand_id
1 'polypeptide(L)'
;MKWIKSLVAIIVLVVIIIIANLFPINTFSIKSDTSVDSVIFPHNEVVDVNIQIDEDVYAGMLTNATEEEIVMADITYNGYTFSDIGIRPKGNSSLRDVAQSDSDRYSFKIDFNYYLEDQ
;
A
#
# COMPACT_ATOMS: atom_id res chain seq x y z
N MET A 1 36.60 -34.22 -19.68
CA MET A 1 35.26 -33.96 -19.10
C MET A 1 35.19 -32.99 -17.93
N LYS A 2 36.21 -32.84 -17.11
CA LYS A 2 36.22 -31.85 -16.00
C LYS A 2 36.20 -30.41 -16.51
N TRP A 3 36.88 -30.11 -17.60
CA TRP A 3 36.98 -28.78 -18.18
C TRP A 3 35.64 -28.26 -18.76
N ILE A 4 34.84 -29.12 -19.32
CA ILE A 4 33.52 -28.77 -19.87
C ILE A 4 32.57 -28.33 -18.73
N LYS A 5 32.61 -29.00 -17.58
CA LYS A 5 31.81 -28.65 -16.40
C LYS A 5 32.20 -27.28 -15.83
N SER A 6 33.51 -26.99 -15.80
CA SER A 6 34.00 -25.67 -15.38
C SER A 6 33.62 -24.56 -16.35
N LEU A 7 33.64 -24.83 -17.65
CA LEU A 7 33.25 -23.87 -18.68
C LEU A 7 31.75 -23.55 -18.61
N VAL A 8 30.91 -24.57 -18.42
CA VAL A 8 29.46 -24.39 -18.22
C VAL A 8 29.18 -23.59 -16.96
N ALA A 9 29.87 -23.87 -15.84
CA ALA A 9 29.69 -23.12 -14.61
C ALA A 9 30.03 -21.62 -14.76
N ILE A 10 31.09 -21.32 -15.51
CA ILE A 10 31.49 -19.93 -15.79
C ILE A 10 30.43 -19.22 -16.65
N ILE A 11 29.91 -19.88 -17.69
CA ILE A 11 28.85 -19.33 -18.55
C ILE A 11 27.60 -19.02 -17.74
N VAL A 12 27.16 -19.93 -16.88
CA VAL A 12 25.99 -19.74 -16.00
C VAL A 12 26.21 -18.55 -15.07
N LEU A 13 27.39 -18.43 -14.47
CA LEU A 13 27.70 -17.30 -13.59
C LEU A 13 27.64 -15.97 -14.33
N VAL A 14 28.20 -15.90 -15.55
CA VAL A 14 28.18 -14.68 -16.38
C VAL A 14 26.74 -14.33 -16.76
N VAL A 15 25.90 -15.29 -17.10
CA VAL A 15 24.48 -15.06 -17.43
C VAL A 15 23.72 -14.51 -16.21
N ILE A 16 23.96 -15.04 -15.02
CA ILE A 16 23.35 -14.54 -13.77
C ILE A 16 23.77 -13.07 -13.51
N ILE A 17 25.03 -12.75 -13.71
CA ILE A 17 25.53 -11.38 -13.54
C ILE A 17 24.87 -10.42 -14.56
N ILE A 18 24.72 -10.86 -15.82
CA ILE A 18 24.05 -10.06 -16.84
C ILE A 18 22.59 -9.81 -16.49
N ILE A 19 21.87 -10.86 -16.05
CA ILE A 19 20.46 -10.74 -15.65
C ILE A 19 20.34 -9.80 -14.44
N ALA A 20 21.22 -9.90 -13.45
CA ALA A 20 21.21 -9.01 -12.27
C ALA A 20 21.43 -7.53 -12.62
N ASN A 21 22.16 -7.25 -13.72
CA ASN A 21 22.36 -5.88 -14.20
C ASN A 21 21.22 -5.38 -15.10
N LEU A 22 20.50 -6.29 -15.77
CA LEU A 22 19.36 -5.94 -16.62
C LEU A 22 18.09 -5.66 -15.80
N PHE A 23 17.99 -6.21 -14.60
CA PHE A 23 16.91 -5.94 -13.66
C PHE A 23 17.50 -5.28 -12.40
N PRO A 24 17.81 -3.98 -12.45
CA PRO A 24 18.19 -3.28 -11.24
C PRO A 24 17.05 -3.41 -10.25
N ILE A 25 17.28 -4.10 -9.13
CA ILE A 25 16.40 -4.04 -7.98
C ILE A 25 16.52 -2.60 -7.50
N ASN A 26 15.56 -1.76 -7.87
CA ASN A 26 15.43 -0.43 -7.30
C ASN A 26 15.08 -0.62 -5.83
N THR A 27 16.11 -0.78 -4.99
CA THR A 27 15.93 -0.60 -3.56
C THR A 27 15.55 0.86 -3.37
N PHE A 28 14.28 1.09 -3.07
CA PHE A 28 13.77 2.39 -2.69
C PHE A 28 14.51 2.81 -1.41
N SER A 29 15.57 3.57 -1.59
CA SER A 29 16.27 4.21 -0.49
C SER A 29 15.61 5.56 -0.28
N ILE A 30 14.77 5.69 0.74
CA ILE A 30 14.31 6.99 1.22
C ILE A 30 15.54 7.75 1.70
N LYS A 31 16.04 8.65 0.86
CA LYS A 31 16.96 9.68 1.33
C LYS A 31 16.16 10.57 2.29
N SER A 32 16.52 10.54 3.53
CA SER A 32 15.87 11.23 4.67
C SER A 32 16.01 12.76 4.69
N ASP A 33 16.03 13.41 3.52
CA ASP A 33 16.21 14.88 3.47
C ASP A 33 15.23 15.61 2.52
N THR A 34 14.32 14.89 1.91
CA THR A 34 13.10 15.50 1.36
C THR A 34 12.05 15.31 2.44
N SER A 35 11.52 16.40 2.98
CA SER A 35 10.53 16.26 4.04
C SER A 35 9.44 15.31 3.54
N VAL A 36 9.21 14.23 4.27
CA VAL A 36 8.18 13.23 3.98
C VAL A 36 6.85 13.95 3.67
N ASP A 37 6.62 15.08 4.37
CA ASP A 37 5.48 15.95 4.17
C ASP A 37 5.31 16.47 2.74
N SER A 38 6.38 16.84 2.04
CA SER A 38 6.27 17.38 0.67
C SER A 38 5.94 16.30 -0.37
N VAL A 39 6.26 15.05 -0.10
CA VAL A 39 5.95 13.90 -0.96
C VAL A 39 4.54 13.39 -0.68
N ILE A 40 4.18 13.32 0.61
CA ILE A 40 2.89 12.80 1.05
C ILE A 40 1.79 13.87 0.95
N PHE A 41 2.11 15.13 1.26
CA PHE A 41 1.15 16.24 1.25
C PHE A 41 1.63 17.37 0.34
N PRO A 42 1.59 17.20 -0.99
CA PRO A 42 1.95 18.29 -1.91
C PRO A 42 0.97 19.45 -1.71
N HIS A 43 1.48 20.63 -1.38
CA HIS A 43 0.66 21.78 -1.00
C HIS A 43 -0.22 22.36 -2.12
N ASN A 44 0.11 22.09 -3.38
CA ASN A 44 -0.52 22.72 -4.55
C ASN A 44 -1.16 21.73 -5.52
N GLU A 45 -1.30 20.48 -5.14
CA GLU A 45 -1.83 19.41 -6.01
C GLU A 45 -2.94 18.67 -5.29
N VAL A 46 -3.94 18.22 -6.04
CA VAL A 46 -4.92 17.25 -5.56
C VAL A 46 -4.33 15.87 -5.80
N VAL A 47 -4.18 15.11 -4.75
CA VAL A 47 -3.65 13.75 -4.83
C VAL A 47 -4.82 12.77 -4.84
N ASP A 48 -4.84 11.90 -5.84
CA ASP A 48 -5.81 10.83 -5.93
C ASP A 48 -5.45 9.72 -4.93
N VAL A 49 -6.45 9.31 -4.16
CA VAL A 49 -6.36 8.17 -3.26
C VAL A 49 -7.30 7.09 -3.77
N ASN A 50 -6.74 5.97 -4.20
CA ASN A 50 -7.50 4.82 -4.65
C ASN A 50 -7.44 3.72 -3.58
N ILE A 51 -8.60 3.31 -3.09
CA ILE A 51 -8.74 2.24 -2.10
C ILE A 51 -9.41 1.06 -2.78
N GLN A 52 -8.74 -0.09 -2.77
CA GLN A 52 -9.23 -1.35 -3.30
C GLN A 52 -9.62 -2.25 -2.13
N ILE A 53 -10.89 -2.58 -2.07
CA ILE A 53 -11.48 -3.39 -1.02
C ILE A 53 -12.54 -4.30 -1.65
N ASP A 54 -12.71 -5.49 -1.12
CA ASP A 54 -13.79 -6.39 -1.52
C ASP A 54 -15.17 -5.74 -1.26
N GLU A 55 -16.07 -5.85 -2.23
CA GLU A 55 -17.37 -5.16 -2.18
C GLU A 55 -18.23 -5.61 -0.99
N ASP A 56 -18.24 -6.91 -0.69
CA ASP A 56 -19.01 -7.47 0.43
C ASP A 56 -18.40 -7.05 1.77
N VAL A 57 -17.07 -7.00 1.86
CA VAL A 57 -16.34 -6.52 3.04
C VAL A 57 -16.61 -5.04 3.28
N TYR A 58 -16.58 -4.23 2.22
CA TYR A 58 -16.91 -2.80 2.30
C TYR A 58 -18.36 -2.56 2.74
N ALA A 59 -19.31 -3.27 2.15
CA ALA A 59 -20.72 -3.16 2.51
C ALA A 59 -20.97 -3.58 3.97
N GLY A 60 -20.32 -4.66 4.42
CA GLY A 60 -20.38 -5.11 5.81
C GLY A 60 -19.81 -4.09 6.78
N MET A 61 -18.65 -3.50 6.46
CA MET A 61 -18.02 -2.44 7.24
C MET A 61 -18.92 -1.21 7.39
N LEU A 62 -19.59 -0.77 6.32
CA LEU A 62 -20.50 0.38 6.39
C LEU A 62 -21.81 0.07 7.13
N THR A 63 -22.33 -1.16 6.99
CA THR A 63 -23.54 -1.59 7.74
C THR A 63 -23.32 -1.53 9.25
N ASN A 64 -22.11 -1.84 9.70
CA ASN A 64 -21.70 -1.84 11.11
C ASN A 64 -20.73 -0.68 11.42
N ALA A 65 -20.84 0.45 10.72
CA ALA A 65 -19.86 1.53 10.75
C ALA A 65 -19.55 2.04 12.18
N THR A 66 -20.53 2.04 13.07
CA THR A 66 -20.35 2.50 14.45
C THR A 66 -19.56 1.55 15.34
N GLU A 67 -19.32 0.32 14.91
CA GLU A 67 -18.46 -0.63 15.61
C GLU A 67 -16.97 -0.36 15.32
N GLU A 68 -16.68 0.44 14.30
CA GLU A 68 -15.34 0.85 13.88
C GLU A 68 -14.40 -0.35 13.66
N GLU A 69 -14.93 -1.46 13.15
CA GLU A 69 -14.16 -2.66 12.85
C GLU A 69 -13.14 -2.39 11.75
N ILE A 70 -11.91 -2.87 11.96
CA ILE A 70 -10.83 -2.73 10.98
C ILE A 70 -10.92 -3.88 9.98
N VAL A 71 -10.93 -3.54 8.70
CA VAL A 71 -10.90 -4.49 7.61
C VAL A 71 -9.67 -4.29 6.74
N MET A 72 -9.31 -5.30 5.97
CA MET A 72 -8.14 -5.28 5.08
C MET A 72 -8.49 -4.63 3.75
N ALA A 73 -7.58 -3.82 3.24
CA ALA A 73 -7.68 -3.20 1.92
C ALA A 73 -6.28 -2.92 1.35
N ASP A 74 -6.23 -2.59 0.06
CA ASP A 74 -5.06 -2.01 -0.59
C ASP A 74 -5.30 -0.53 -0.85
N ILE A 75 -4.26 0.28 -0.78
CA ILE A 75 -4.33 1.70 -1.06
C ILE A 75 -3.24 2.12 -2.03
N THR A 76 -3.63 2.88 -3.06
CA THR A 76 -2.68 3.58 -3.93
C THR A 76 -2.80 5.07 -3.67
N TYR A 77 -1.70 5.69 -3.29
CA TYR A 77 -1.58 7.10 -2.97
C TYR A 77 -0.38 7.69 -3.69
N ASN A 78 -0.59 8.74 -4.46
CA ASN A 78 0.47 9.43 -5.22
C ASN A 78 1.38 8.47 -6.02
N GLY A 79 0.81 7.41 -6.61
CA GLY A 79 1.53 6.40 -7.38
C GLY A 79 2.23 5.30 -6.56
N TYR A 80 2.18 5.37 -5.24
CA TYR A 80 2.67 4.33 -4.34
C TYR A 80 1.53 3.41 -3.91
N THR A 81 1.72 2.11 -4.00
CA THR A 81 0.74 1.11 -3.57
C THR A 81 1.21 0.44 -2.28
N PHE A 82 0.31 0.40 -1.31
CA PHE A 82 0.48 -0.28 -0.03
C PHE A 82 -0.59 -1.36 0.04
N SER A 83 -0.16 -2.61 0.21
CA SER A 83 -1.06 -3.75 0.31
C SER A 83 -1.32 -4.12 1.76
N ASP A 84 -2.46 -4.80 1.99
CA ASP A 84 -2.82 -5.33 3.31
C ASP A 84 -2.83 -4.25 4.41
N ILE A 85 -3.31 -3.04 4.09
CA ILE A 85 -3.50 -1.99 5.08
C ILE A 85 -4.79 -2.22 5.90
N GLY A 86 -4.83 -1.71 7.12
CA GLY A 86 -6.05 -1.65 7.92
C GLY A 86 -6.86 -0.40 7.60
N ILE A 87 -8.15 -0.55 7.31
CA ILE A 87 -9.08 0.58 7.14
C ILE A 87 -10.32 0.39 8.00
N ARG A 88 -10.83 1.48 8.57
CA ARG A 88 -12.09 1.48 9.30
C ARG A 88 -12.80 2.82 9.21
N PRO A 89 -14.11 2.88 9.39
CA PRO A 89 -14.82 4.13 9.60
C PRO A 89 -14.29 4.85 10.85
N LYS A 90 -14.34 6.18 10.83
CA LYS A 90 -13.85 7.02 11.92
C LYS A 90 -14.81 8.16 12.22
N GLY A 91 -15.00 8.43 13.49
CA GLY A 91 -15.75 9.59 13.97
C GLY A 91 -16.54 9.25 15.22
N ASN A 92 -17.01 10.27 15.91
CA ASN A 92 -17.91 10.12 17.06
C ASN A 92 -19.36 10.44 16.65
N SER A 93 -19.82 11.65 16.94
CA SER A 93 -21.17 12.10 16.55
C SER A 93 -21.35 12.09 15.03
N SER A 94 -20.37 12.58 14.27
CA SER A 94 -20.43 12.61 12.81
C SER A 94 -20.55 11.22 12.19
N LEU A 95 -19.92 10.20 12.75
CA LEU A 95 -20.04 8.82 12.27
C LEU A 95 -21.48 8.30 12.49
N ARG A 96 -22.06 8.56 13.68
CA ARG A 96 -23.44 8.17 13.99
C ARG A 96 -24.44 8.88 13.10
N ASP A 97 -24.22 10.18 12.85
CA ASP A 97 -25.10 10.98 12.00
C ASP A 97 -25.10 10.45 10.57
N VAL A 98 -23.93 10.11 10.01
CA VAL A 98 -23.82 9.52 8.67
C VAL A 98 -24.48 8.14 8.65
N ALA A 99 -24.15 7.27 9.61
CA ALA A 99 -24.71 5.90 9.67
C ALA A 99 -26.24 5.86 9.83
N GLN A 100 -26.86 6.94 10.31
CA GLN A 100 -28.32 7.08 10.46
C GLN A 100 -28.98 7.89 9.33
N SER A 101 -28.23 8.31 8.34
CA SER A 101 -28.71 9.12 7.21
C SER A 101 -28.50 8.38 5.88
N ASP A 102 -29.04 8.93 4.82
CA ASP A 102 -28.80 8.46 3.44
C ASP A 102 -27.45 8.95 2.88
N SER A 103 -26.56 9.48 3.73
CA SER A 103 -25.25 9.98 3.32
C SER A 103 -24.24 8.84 3.26
N ASP A 104 -23.40 8.86 2.23
CA ASP A 104 -22.24 7.96 2.03
C ASP A 104 -20.89 8.61 2.39
N ARG A 105 -20.92 9.81 3.01
CA ARG A 105 -19.72 10.59 3.32
C ARG A 105 -19.05 10.16 4.62
N TYR A 106 -18.58 8.93 4.63
CA TYR A 106 -17.80 8.42 5.76
C TYR A 106 -16.38 9.01 5.78
N SER A 107 -15.87 9.25 7.00
CA SER A 107 -14.45 9.45 7.22
C SER A 107 -13.80 8.12 7.57
N PHE A 108 -12.61 7.87 7.04
CA PHE A 108 -11.87 6.64 7.30
C PHE A 108 -10.57 6.91 8.05
N LYS A 109 -10.18 5.97 8.90
CA LYS A 109 -8.83 5.85 9.43
C LYS A 109 -8.12 4.75 8.64
N ILE A 110 -6.91 5.04 8.19
CA ILE A 110 -6.02 4.12 7.52
C ILE A 110 -4.84 3.84 8.45
N ASP A 111 -4.48 2.57 8.56
CA ASP A 111 -3.33 2.12 9.32
C ASP A 111 -2.46 1.25 8.40
N PHE A 112 -1.32 1.79 8.00
CA PHE A 112 -0.43 1.14 7.04
C PHE A 112 0.30 -0.08 7.64
N ASN A 113 0.48 -0.11 8.96
CA ASN A 113 1.23 -1.16 9.65
C ASN A 113 0.32 -2.13 10.41
N TYR A 114 -0.97 -2.19 10.09
CA TYR A 114 -1.90 -3.00 10.87
C TYR A 114 -1.74 -4.50 10.62
N TYR A 115 -1.59 -4.91 9.36
CA TYR A 115 -1.43 -6.31 8.95
C TYR A 115 -0.01 -6.65 8.55
N LEU A 116 0.72 -5.68 7.99
CA LEU A 116 2.13 -5.81 7.63
C LEU A 116 2.94 -4.73 8.33
N GLU A 117 4.00 -5.14 9.03
CA GLU A 117 4.94 -4.21 9.66
C GLU A 117 5.90 -3.61 8.61
N ASP A 118 6.38 -2.40 8.85
CA ASP A 118 7.39 -1.70 8.06
C ASP A 118 6.98 -1.34 6.62
N GLN A 119 5.71 -0.97 6.41
CA GLN A 119 5.24 -0.38 5.17
C GLN A 119 5.47 1.13 5.09
#